data_eda8727ec7b1ccf463b9f5feac1bc695
#
_entry.id   eda8727ec7b1ccf463b9f5feac1bc695
#
_cell.length_a   1.000
_cell.length_b   1.000
_cell.length_c   1.000
_cell.angle_alpha   90.00
_cell.angle_beta   90.00
_cell.angle_gamma   90.00
#
_symmetry.space_group_name_H-M   'P 1'
#
loop_
_entity.id
_entity.type
_entity.pdbx_description
1 polymer ?
#
loop_
_entity_poly.entity_id
_entity_poly.type
_entity_poly.pdbx_seq_one_letter_code
_entity_poly.pdbx_strand_id
1 'polypeptide(L)' 'MLNKNALRAEIVRNGLTQKEVAEMLGISEKTFISRMKKGVFGTDEAAVMIQNLHITNPSEIFFANEVT' A
#
# COMPACT_ATOMS: atom_id res chain seq x y z
N MET A 1 3.31 -11.03 -3.28
CA MET A 1 2.66 -10.82 -1.98
C MET A 1 3.11 -9.51 -1.36
N LEU A 2 2.24 -8.85 -0.64
CA LEU A 2 2.52 -7.54 -0.06
C LEU A 2 3.50 -7.63 1.11
N ASN A 3 4.51 -6.78 1.09
CA ASN A 3 5.36 -6.54 2.26
C ASN A 3 4.69 -5.46 3.10
N LYS A 4 3.92 -5.86 4.08
CA LYS A 4 3.10 -4.96 4.90
C LYS A 4 3.93 -3.93 5.66
N ASN A 5 5.05 -4.36 6.22
CA ASN A 5 5.90 -3.46 7.00
C ASN A 5 6.53 -2.38 6.10
N ALA A 6 6.95 -2.76 4.90
CA ALA A 6 7.50 -1.80 3.96
C ALA A 6 6.45 -0.77 3.52
N LEU A 7 5.20 -1.23 3.29
CA LEU A 7 4.14 -0.31 2.92
C LEU A 7 3.80 0.65 4.06
N ARG A 8 3.71 0.12 5.29
CA ARG A 8 3.48 0.97 6.46
C ARG A 8 4.57 2.02 6.61
N ALA A 9 5.82 1.63 6.38
CA ALA A 9 6.95 2.56 6.45
C ALA A 9 6.80 3.69 5.43
N GLU A 10 6.36 3.36 4.21
CA GLU A 10 6.13 4.38 3.18
C GLU A 10 5.02 5.34 3.56
N ILE A 11 3.95 4.83 4.16
CA ILE A 11 2.84 5.67 4.63
C ILE A 11 3.33 6.64 5.69
N VAL A 12 4.08 6.13 6.66
CA VAL A 12 4.63 6.96 7.76
C VAL A 12 5.63 7.98 7.21
N ARG A 13 6.49 7.56 6.29
CA ARG A 13 7.49 8.45 5.69
C ARG A 13 6.84 9.65 5.00
N ASN A 14 5.65 9.45 4.45
CA ASN A 14 4.90 10.52 3.80
C ASN A 14 4.03 11.33 4.78
N GLY A 15 4.09 11.02 6.07
CA GLY A 15 3.33 11.74 7.08
C GLY A 15 1.83 11.47 7.02
N LEU A 16 1.43 10.32 6.48
CA LEU A 16 0.04 9.98 6.28
C LEU A 16 -0.43 8.92 7.27
N THR A 17 -1.75 8.84 7.45
CA THR A 17 -2.38 7.77 8.21
C THR A 17 -2.99 6.77 7.24
N GLN A 18 -3.33 5.58 7.73
CA GLN A 18 -4.01 4.58 6.91
C GLN A 18 -5.37 5.09 6.43
N LYS A 19 -6.04 5.89 7.25
CA LYS A 19 -7.31 6.51 6.87
C LYS A 19 -7.14 7.44 5.67
N GLU A 20 -6.08 8.24 5.69
CA GLU A 20 -5.80 9.17 4.60
C GLU A 20 -5.48 8.42 3.30
N VAL A 21 -4.71 7.34 3.41
CA VAL A 21 -4.42 6.51 2.24
C VAL A 21 -5.70 5.84 1.72
N ALA A 22 -6.56 5.36 2.61
CA ALA A 22 -7.84 4.79 2.21
C ALA A 22 -8.67 5.80 1.43
N GLU A 23 -8.75 7.03 1.90
CA GLU A 23 -9.46 8.11 1.21
C GLU A 23 -8.88 8.35 -0.18
N MET A 24 -7.56 8.31 -0.29
CA MET A 24 -6.85 8.45 -1.57
C MET A 24 -7.25 7.35 -2.55
N LEU A 25 -7.49 6.15 -2.05
CA LEU A 25 -7.90 5.01 -2.86
C LEU A 25 -9.42 4.94 -3.11
N GLY A 26 -10.18 5.82 -2.47
CA GLY A 26 -11.64 5.82 -2.60
C GLY A 26 -12.32 4.69 -1.85
N ILE A 27 -11.71 4.18 -0.80
CA ILE A 27 -12.27 3.09 0.02
C ILE A 27 -12.32 3.51 1.48
N SER A 28 -13.09 2.77 2.29
CA SER A 28 -13.15 3.04 3.72
C SER A 28 -11.87 2.59 4.40
N GLU A 29 -11.57 3.18 5.55
CA GLU A 29 -10.44 2.75 6.37
C GLU A 29 -10.56 1.27 6.72
N LYS A 30 -11.75 0.81 7.05
CA LYS A 30 -12.01 -0.59 7.39
C LYS A 30 -11.63 -1.52 6.23
N THR A 31 -12.01 -1.14 5.01
CA THR A 31 -11.65 -1.90 3.81
C THR A 31 -10.15 -1.91 3.59
N PHE A 32 -9.50 -0.76 3.79
CA PHE A 32 -8.05 -0.66 3.66
C PHE A 32 -7.35 -1.60 4.64
N ILE A 33 -7.77 -1.57 5.91
CA ILE A 33 -7.19 -2.43 6.94
C ILE A 33 -7.39 -3.91 6.59
N SER A 34 -8.57 -4.27 6.09
CA SER A 34 -8.86 -5.64 5.68
C SER A 34 -7.93 -6.08 4.55
N ARG A 35 -7.73 -5.24 3.55
CA ARG A 35 -6.83 -5.55 2.43
C ARG A 35 -5.38 -5.63 2.86
N MET A 36 -4.98 -4.74 3.76
CA MET A 36 -3.65 -4.78 4.34
C MET A 36 -3.42 -6.10 5.09
N LYS A 37 -4.41 -6.53 5.86
CA LYS A 37 -4.35 -7.76 6.63
C LYS A 37 -4.23 -8.97 5.70
N LYS A 38 -5.00 -8.99 4.62
CA LYS A 38 -4.96 -10.07 3.63
C LYS A 38 -3.71 -10.00 2.75
N GLY A 39 -3.11 -8.83 2.66
CA GLY A 39 -1.94 -8.61 1.82
C GLY A 39 -2.27 -8.55 0.34
N VAL A 40 -3.47 -8.09 -0.02
CA VAL A 40 -3.92 -8.02 -1.42
C VAL A 40 -4.53 -6.67 -1.72
N PHE A 41 -3.96 -5.97 -2.69
CA PHE A 41 -4.52 -4.75 -3.25
C PHE A 41 -4.71 -4.94 -4.75
N GLY A 42 -5.71 -4.25 -5.30
CA GLY A 42 -5.92 -4.24 -6.74
C GLY A 42 -4.79 -3.49 -7.45
N THR A 43 -4.62 -3.78 -8.73
CA THR A 43 -3.61 -3.13 -9.56
C THR A 43 -3.77 -1.60 -9.56
N ASP A 44 -5.01 -1.13 -9.67
CA ASP A 44 -5.30 0.31 -9.67
C ASP A 44 -4.92 0.94 -8.33
N GLU A 45 -5.22 0.25 -7.25
CA GLU A 45 -4.91 0.73 -5.91
C GLU A 45 -3.41 0.80 -5.69
N ALA A 46 -2.69 -0.22 -6.12
CA ALA A 46 -1.23 -0.23 -6.03
C ALA A 46 -0.64 0.92 -6.84
N ALA A 47 -1.15 1.16 -8.04
CA ALA A 47 -0.66 2.25 -8.89
C ALA A 47 -0.85 3.61 -8.22
N VAL A 48 -1.99 3.84 -7.58
CA VAL A 48 -2.26 5.10 -6.86
C VAL A 48 -1.28 5.25 -5.71
N MET A 49 -1.06 4.20 -4.95
CA MET A 49 -0.12 4.26 -3.81
C MET A 49 1.31 4.49 -4.28
N ILE A 50 1.75 3.80 -5.32
CA ILE A 50 3.10 3.99 -5.86
C ILE A 50 3.32 5.45 -6.23
N GLN A 51 2.35 6.05 -6.92
CA GLN A 51 2.46 7.42 -7.38
C GLN A 51 2.40 8.42 -6.23
N ASN A 52 1.43 8.26 -5.34
CA ASN A 52 1.17 9.26 -4.29
C ASN A 52 2.10 9.13 -3.08
N LEU A 53 2.63 7.94 -2.83
CA LEU A 53 3.60 7.72 -1.75
C LEU A 53 5.03 7.81 -2.23
N HIS A 54 5.25 8.09 -3.52
CA HIS A 54 6.57 8.20 -4.12
C HIS A 54 7.41 6.94 -3.88
N ILE A 55 6.80 5.79 -4.13
CA ILE A 55 7.47 4.50 -3.92
C ILE A 55 8.45 4.27 -5.07
N THR A 56 9.74 4.05 -4.73
CA THR A 56 10.79 3.87 -5.73
C THR A 56 11.07 2.40 -6.06
N ASN A 57 10.59 1.50 -5.20
CA ASN A 57 10.84 0.07 -5.36
C ASN A 57 9.54 -0.74 -5.19
N PRO A 58 8.57 -0.53 -6.09
CA PRO A 58 7.24 -1.12 -5.92
C PRO A 58 7.23 -2.65 -5.90
N SER A 59 8.13 -3.30 -6.64
CA SER A 59 8.15 -4.76 -6.65
C SER A 59 8.55 -5.34 -5.30
N GLU A 60 9.41 -4.66 -4.54
CA GLU A 60 9.78 -5.11 -3.20
C GLU A 60 8.64 -4.98 -2.20
N ILE A 61 7.72 -4.07 -2.45
CA ILE A 61 6.58 -3.83 -1.57
C ILE A 61 5.39 -4.69 -1.97
N PHE A 62 5.00 -4.66 -3.24
CA PHE A 62 3.76 -5.30 -3.68
C PHE A 62 3.95 -6.73 -4.18
N PHE A 63 5.15 -7.12 -4.57
CA PHE A 63 5.42 -8.43 -5.13
C PHE A 63 6.64 -9.10 -4.47
N ALA A 64 6.78 -8.88 -3.18
CA ALA A 64 7.99 -9.28 -2.44
C ALA A 64 8.33 -10.77 -2.56
N ASN A 65 7.31 -11.64 -2.62
CA ASN A 65 7.51 -13.08 -2.70
C ASN A 65 7.57 -13.63 -4.13
N GLU A 66 7.44 -12.75 -5.12
CA GLU A 66 7.48 -13.17 -6.52
C GLU A 66 8.84 -12.89 -7.15
N VAL A 67 9.70 -12.20 -6.44
CA VAL A 67 11.05 -11.88 -6.88
C VAL A 67 11.99 -12.92 -6.31
N THR A 68 12.54 -13.74 -7.15
CA THR A 68 13.49 -14.76 -6.72
C THR A 68 14.79 -14.63 -7.50
#